data_1fcf0786f564a13770e56b619ae5fa68
#
_entry.id   1fcf0786f564a13770e56b619ae5fa68
#
_cell.length_a   1.000
_cell.length_b   1.000
_cell.length_c   1.000
_cell.angle_alpha   90.00
_cell.angle_beta   90.00
_cell.angle_gamma   90.00
#
_symmetry.space_group_name_H-M   'P 1'
#
loop_
_entity.id
_entity.type
_entity.pdbx_description
1 polymer ?
#
loop_
_entity_poly.entity_id
_entity_poly.type
_entity_poly.pdbx_seq_one_letter_code
_entity_poly.pdbx_strand_id
1 'polypeptide(L)'
;KELLRHYYSVYLDSAYQAVIKDLVSLDTERKLIESRSATALVMEDRPETKPTANILFRGLYDQPRGEVVANVPTVLPPIPDSFPRNRLGLAQWLVEPSNPLTARVAVNRFWQQFFGVGLVKTANDFGTQGEPPSHPELLDWLAQEFVAHGWSIKHLHRLILNSAVYQQSTRPDKYSMARDPENRFFSRQNVQRLEGE
;
A
#
# COMPACT_ATOMS: atom_id res chain seq x y z
N LYS A 1 -29.65 -1.76 -55.29
CA LYS A 1 -30.21 -0.86 -54.25
C LYS A 1 -29.19 -0.49 -53.18
N GLU A 2 -28.36 -1.42 -52.66
CA GLU A 2 -27.33 -1.13 -51.69
C GLU A 2 -26.23 -0.20 -52.19
N LEU A 3 -25.74 -0.41 -53.41
CA LEU A 3 -24.74 0.46 -54.05
C LEU A 3 -25.26 1.90 -54.24
N LEU A 4 -26.52 2.08 -54.59
CA LEU A 4 -27.13 3.41 -54.72
C LEU A 4 -27.32 4.11 -53.35
N ARG A 5 -27.67 3.34 -52.29
CA ARG A 5 -27.72 3.86 -50.93
C ARG A 5 -26.35 4.28 -50.46
N HIS A 6 -25.35 3.44 -50.69
CA HIS A 6 -23.96 3.74 -50.31
C HIS A 6 -23.44 4.98 -51.04
N TYR A 7 -23.68 5.08 -52.35
CA TYR A 7 -23.31 6.26 -53.13
C TYR A 7 -23.98 7.53 -52.63
N TYR A 8 -25.32 7.48 -52.37
CA TYR A 8 -26.05 8.61 -51.85
C TYR A 8 -25.52 9.07 -50.49
N SER A 9 -25.34 8.15 -49.54
CA SER A 9 -24.86 8.49 -48.19
C SER A 9 -23.43 9.06 -48.21
N VAL A 10 -22.54 8.50 -49.04
CA VAL A 10 -21.13 8.92 -49.08
C VAL A 10 -20.92 10.22 -49.85
N TYR A 11 -21.68 10.44 -50.94
CA TYR A 11 -21.39 11.56 -51.86
C TYR A 11 -22.44 12.66 -51.86
N LEU A 12 -23.68 12.40 -51.48
CA LEU A 12 -24.80 13.33 -51.65
C LEU A 12 -25.44 13.74 -50.31
N ASP A 13 -25.29 12.93 -49.27
CA ASP A 13 -25.83 13.24 -47.93
C ASP A 13 -24.84 14.11 -47.16
N SER A 14 -25.13 15.41 -47.06
CA SER A 14 -24.28 16.36 -46.38
C SER A 14 -24.18 16.12 -44.86
N ALA A 15 -25.25 15.58 -44.26
CA ALA A 15 -25.25 15.24 -42.81
C ALA A 15 -24.33 14.05 -42.56
N TYR A 16 -24.40 13.01 -43.43
CA TYR A 16 -23.51 11.87 -43.34
C TYR A 16 -22.04 12.25 -43.51
N GLN A 17 -21.75 13.12 -44.51
CA GLN A 17 -20.39 13.63 -44.74
C GLN A 17 -19.83 14.42 -43.58
N ALA A 18 -20.67 15.23 -42.91
CA ALA A 18 -20.28 15.97 -41.73
C ALA A 18 -19.90 15.03 -40.57
N VAL A 19 -20.70 13.99 -40.30
CA VAL A 19 -20.41 12.99 -39.25
C VAL A 19 -19.13 12.22 -39.55
N ILE A 20 -18.90 11.80 -40.82
CA ILE A 20 -17.66 11.11 -41.22
C ILE A 20 -16.45 12.03 -41.00
N LYS A 21 -16.55 13.30 -41.37
CA LYS A 21 -15.47 14.26 -41.15
C LYS A 21 -15.15 14.41 -39.65
N ASP A 22 -16.16 14.49 -38.80
CA ASP A 22 -15.99 14.58 -37.35
C ASP A 22 -15.36 13.30 -36.82
N LEU A 23 -15.80 12.12 -37.26
CA LEU A 23 -15.20 10.86 -36.85
C LEU A 23 -13.70 10.77 -37.23
N VAL A 24 -13.33 11.19 -38.43
CA VAL A 24 -11.93 11.22 -38.88
C VAL A 24 -11.11 12.21 -38.01
N SER A 25 -11.67 13.38 -37.69
CA SER A 25 -10.99 14.35 -36.84
C SER A 25 -10.77 13.82 -35.42
N LEU A 26 -11.78 13.20 -34.83
CA LEU A 26 -11.71 12.58 -33.52
C LEU A 26 -10.74 11.39 -33.45
N ASP A 27 -10.72 10.55 -34.51
CA ASP A 27 -9.76 9.44 -34.59
C ASP A 27 -8.31 9.95 -34.71
N THR A 28 -8.12 11.04 -35.43
CA THR A 28 -6.81 11.70 -35.54
C THR A 28 -6.37 12.28 -34.23
N GLU A 29 -7.26 12.96 -33.52
CA GLU A 29 -7.00 13.51 -32.17
C GLU A 29 -6.69 12.40 -31.16
N ARG A 30 -7.47 11.30 -31.18
CA ARG A 30 -7.22 10.13 -30.36
C ARG A 30 -5.81 9.56 -30.60
N LYS A 31 -5.43 9.35 -31.85
CA LYS A 31 -4.10 8.86 -32.21
C LYS A 31 -2.97 9.79 -31.76
N LEU A 32 -3.21 11.11 -31.83
CA LEU A 32 -2.27 12.11 -31.37
C LEU A 32 -2.09 12.05 -29.84
N ILE A 33 -3.17 11.90 -29.09
CA ILE A 33 -3.14 11.72 -27.62
C ILE A 33 -2.42 10.41 -27.28
N GLU A 34 -2.78 9.30 -27.91
CA GLU A 34 -2.15 7.99 -27.71
C GLU A 34 -0.64 8.04 -27.97
N SER A 35 -0.20 8.73 -29.02
CA SER A 35 1.23 8.85 -29.37
C SER A 35 2.04 9.67 -28.37
N ARG A 36 1.40 10.58 -27.63
CA ARG A 36 2.04 11.40 -26.59
C ARG A 36 1.95 10.78 -25.19
N SER A 37 1.08 9.77 -25.05
CA SER A 37 0.89 9.10 -23.77
C SER A 37 2.03 8.11 -23.50
N ALA A 38 2.57 8.18 -22.27
CA ALA A 38 3.56 7.20 -21.85
C ALA A 38 2.91 5.82 -21.70
N THR A 39 3.51 4.81 -22.32
CA THR A 39 3.07 3.41 -22.16
C THR A 39 3.79 2.80 -20.97
N ALA A 40 3.04 2.32 -19.99
CA ALA A 40 3.58 1.57 -18.87
C ALA A 40 3.30 0.07 -19.04
N LEU A 41 4.29 -0.75 -18.72
CA LEU A 41 4.09 -2.19 -18.64
C LEU A 41 3.36 -2.50 -17.34
N VAL A 42 2.24 -3.20 -17.42
CA VAL A 42 1.43 -3.61 -16.27
C VAL A 42 1.54 -5.12 -16.12
N MET A 43 1.72 -5.56 -14.88
CA MET A 43 1.70 -6.99 -14.56
C MET A 43 0.23 -7.42 -14.36
N GLU A 44 -0.21 -8.38 -15.16
CA GLU A 44 -1.57 -8.91 -15.13
C GLU A 44 -1.56 -10.43 -14.92
N ASP A 45 -2.53 -10.92 -14.16
CA ASP A 45 -2.70 -12.36 -13.98
C ASP A 45 -3.24 -12.99 -15.26
N ARG A 46 -2.68 -14.13 -15.65
CA ARG A 46 -3.20 -14.90 -16.79
C ARG A 46 -4.49 -15.60 -16.36
N PRO A 47 -5.65 -15.27 -16.93
CA PRO A 47 -6.94 -15.84 -16.50
C PRO A 47 -7.03 -17.35 -16.78
N GLU A 48 -6.27 -17.84 -17.75
CA GLU A 48 -6.33 -19.22 -18.25
C GLU A 48 -5.44 -20.20 -17.46
N THR A 49 -4.49 -19.69 -16.66
CA THR A 49 -3.55 -20.53 -15.91
C THR A 49 -3.70 -20.29 -14.42
N LYS A 50 -4.13 -21.31 -13.68
CA LYS A 50 -4.04 -21.27 -12.22
C LYS A 50 -2.60 -21.58 -11.82
N PRO A 51 -1.89 -20.64 -11.18
CA PRO A 51 -0.54 -20.94 -10.69
C PRO A 51 -0.64 -22.01 -9.62
N THR A 52 0.18 -23.07 -9.77
CA THR A 52 0.34 -24.12 -8.77
C THR A 52 1.65 -23.92 -8.03
N ALA A 53 1.65 -24.17 -6.74
CA ALA A 53 2.83 -24.14 -5.91
C ALA A 53 2.90 -25.44 -5.09
N ASN A 54 4.11 -25.92 -4.82
CA ASN A 54 4.34 -27.12 -4.05
C ASN A 54 5.26 -26.83 -2.87
N ILE A 55 5.11 -27.60 -1.80
CA ILE A 55 6.11 -27.65 -0.75
C ILE A 55 7.35 -28.29 -1.33
N LEU A 56 8.50 -27.61 -1.20
CA LEU A 56 9.76 -28.14 -1.68
C LEU A 56 10.50 -28.85 -0.54
N PHE A 57 11.00 -30.06 -0.80
CA PHE A 57 11.80 -30.78 0.18
C PHE A 57 13.09 -30.01 0.48
N ARG A 58 13.24 -29.54 1.70
CA ARG A 58 14.40 -28.73 2.13
C ARG A 58 14.69 -27.52 1.21
N GLY A 59 13.69 -27.01 0.51
CA GLY A 59 13.85 -25.89 -0.43
C GLY A 59 14.40 -26.28 -1.81
N LEU A 60 14.60 -27.57 -2.09
CA LEU A 60 15.12 -28.05 -3.38
C LEU A 60 14.03 -27.93 -4.47
N TYR A 61 14.32 -27.15 -5.51
CA TYR A 61 13.36 -26.86 -6.58
C TYR A 61 12.98 -28.09 -7.44
N ASP A 62 13.85 -29.07 -7.50
CA ASP A 62 13.70 -30.32 -8.24
C ASP A 62 12.99 -31.42 -7.43
N GLN A 63 12.64 -31.16 -6.17
CA GLN A 63 11.95 -32.12 -5.29
C GLN A 63 10.63 -31.56 -4.76
N PRO A 64 9.63 -31.31 -5.64
CA PRO A 64 8.33 -30.89 -5.23
C PRO A 64 7.61 -32.00 -4.44
N ARG A 65 6.89 -31.59 -3.38
CA ARG A 65 6.02 -32.45 -2.58
C ARG A 65 4.56 -32.02 -2.73
N GLY A 66 3.78 -32.11 -1.68
CA GLY A 66 2.35 -31.78 -1.73
C GLY A 66 2.06 -30.39 -2.28
N GLU A 67 1.05 -30.29 -3.11
CA GLU A 67 0.54 -29.02 -3.64
C GLU A 67 -0.02 -28.16 -2.51
N VAL A 68 0.20 -26.84 -2.60
CA VAL A 68 -0.33 -25.86 -1.66
C VAL A 68 -1.25 -24.88 -2.37
N VAL A 69 -2.30 -24.49 -1.66
CA VAL A 69 -3.26 -23.49 -2.11
C VAL A 69 -2.89 -22.13 -1.52
N ALA A 70 -3.06 -21.05 -2.30
CA ALA A 70 -2.85 -19.70 -1.83
C ALA A 70 -3.69 -19.40 -0.59
N ASN A 71 -3.03 -19.09 0.51
CA ASN A 71 -3.64 -18.81 1.80
C ASN A 71 -2.76 -17.88 2.64
N VAL A 72 -3.29 -17.46 3.78
CA VAL A 72 -2.58 -16.66 4.79
C VAL A 72 -2.20 -17.52 6.00
N PRO A 73 -1.26 -17.08 6.85
CA PRO A 73 -0.92 -17.79 8.08
C PRO A 73 -2.14 -18.02 8.97
N THR A 74 -2.31 -19.23 9.50
CA THR A 74 -3.48 -19.63 10.30
C THR A 74 -3.62 -18.88 11.62
N VAL A 75 -2.57 -18.24 12.09
CA VAL A 75 -2.56 -17.38 13.29
C VAL A 75 -3.23 -16.03 13.05
N LEU A 76 -3.38 -15.64 11.80
CA LEU A 76 -4.03 -14.38 11.39
C LEU A 76 -5.47 -14.65 10.93
N PRO A 77 -6.33 -13.61 10.90
CA PRO A 77 -7.69 -13.73 10.38
C PRO A 77 -7.68 -14.34 8.97
N PRO A 78 -8.58 -15.28 8.65
CA PRO A 78 -8.64 -15.90 7.33
C PRO A 78 -9.03 -14.87 6.26
N ILE A 79 -8.65 -15.15 5.01
CA ILE A 79 -9.15 -14.36 3.87
C ILE A 79 -10.66 -14.60 3.75
N PRO A 80 -11.50 -13.55 3.74
CA PRO A 80 -12.94 -13.68 3.53
C PRO A 80 -13.27 -14.43 2.24
N ASP A 81 -14.33 -15.23 2.25
CA ASP A 81 -14.76 -16.00 1.06
C ASP A 81 -15.22 -15.11 -0.09
N SER A 82 -15.60 -13.86 0.22
CA SER A 82 -15.93 -12.83 -0.78
C SER A 82 -14.74 -12.30 -1.56
N PHE A 83 -13.49 -12.53 -1.09
CA PHE A 83 -12.28 -12.07 -1.75
C PHE A 83 -11.74 -13.13 -2.72
N PRO A 84 -11.29 -12.73 -3.91
CA PRO A 84 -10.70 -13.67 -4.85
C PRO A 84 -9.39 -14.25 -4.31
N ARG A 85 -9.13 -15.55 -4.57
CA ARG A 85 -7.90 -16.23 -4.15
C ARG A 85 -6.73 -15.92 -5.10
N ASN A 86 -6.40 -14.65 -5.25
CA ASN A 86 -5.33 -14.12 -6.10
C ASN A 86 -4.62 -12.92 -5.41
N ARG A 87 -3.74 -12.22 -6.13
CA ARG A 87 -3.02 -11.05 -5.59
C ARG A 87 -3.95 -9.93 -5.14
N LEU A 88 -5.09 -9.73 -5.83
CA LEU A 88 -6.08 -8.73 -5.44
C LEU A 88 -6.71 -9.06 -4.09
N GLY A 89 -7.12 -10.32 -3.89
CA GLY A 89 -7.68 -10.75 -2.61
C GLY A 89 -6.68 -10.67 -1.46
N LEU A 90 -5.40 -10.95 -1.71
CA LEU A 90 -4.35 -10.74 -0.72
C LEU A 90 -4.19 -9.25 -0.38
N ALA A 91 -4.21 -8.38 -1.39
CA ALA A 91 -4.12 -6.93 -1.17
C ALA A 91 -5.32 -6.41 -0.36
N GLN A 92 -6.54 -6.86 -0.67
CA GLN A 92 -7.74 -6.53 0.10
C GLN A 92 -7.64 -7.02 1.55
N TRP A 93 -7.17 -8.25 1.76
CA TRP A 93 -6.98 -8.81 3.09
C TRP A 93 -5.92 -8.04 3.91
N LEU A 94 -4.85 -7.58 3.29
CA LEU A 94 -3.82 -6.81 3.99
C LEU A 94 -4.36 -5.50 4.58
N VAL A 95 -5.33 -4.86 3.92
CA VAL A 95 -5.94 -3.61 4.39
C VAL A 95 -7.29 -3.82 5.09
N GLU A 96 -7.69 -5.06 5.29
CA GLU A 96 -8.92 -5.41 6.01
C GLU A 96 -8.83 -4.89 7.46
N PRO A 97 -9.87 -4.22 8.00
CA PRO A 97 -9.86 -3.72 9.38
C PRO A 97 -9.60 -4.80 10.45
N SER A 98 -9.93 -6.05 10.14
CA SER A 98 -9.65 -7.19 11.01
C SER A 98 -8.18 -7.62 11.04
N ASN A 99 -7.35 -7.15 10.10
CA ASN A 99 -5.93 -7.48 10.06
C ASN A 99 -5.17 -6.72 11.17
N PRO A 100 -4.61 -7.41 12.17
CA PRO A 100 -4.03 -6.75 13.32
C PRO A 100 -2.65 -6.13 13.06
N LEU A 101 -2.00 -6.45 11.95
CA LEU A 101 -0.58 -6.12 11.75
C LEU A 101 -0.35 -4.94 10.84
N THR A 102 -1.01 -4.85 9.70
CA THR A 102 -0.64 -3.90 8.64
C THR A 102 -0.64 -2.44 9.13
N ALA A 103 -1.71 -2.03 9.83
CA ALA A 103 -1.79 -0.67 10.33
C ALA A 103 -0.75 -0.39 11.43
N ARG A 104 -0.53 -1.33 12.37
CA ARG A 104 0.48 -1.19 13.43
C ARG A 104 1.89 -1.09 12.87
N VAL A 105 2.23 -1.93 11.91
CA VAL A 105 3.57 -1.91 11.25
C VAL A 105 3.78 -0.60 10.49
N ALA A 106 2.77 -0.14 9.74
CA ALA A 106 2.84 1.13 9.01
C ALA A 106 3.03 2.31 9.96
N VAL A 107 2.20 2.42 11.00
CA VAL A 107 2.29 3.48 12.01
C VAL A 107 3.62 3.46 12.74
N ASN A 108 4.11 2.28 13.11
CA ASN A 108 5.41 2.14 13.77
C ASN A 108 6.57 2.65 12.90
N ARG A 109 6.52 2.39 11.60
CA ARG A 109 7.53 2.88 10.65
C ARG A 109 7.46 4.40 10.48
N PHE A 110 6.26 4.98 10.39
CA PHE A 110 6.11 6.44 10.35
C PHE A 110 6.58 7.08 11.67
N TRP A 111 6.24 6.49 12.82
CA TRP A 111 6.75 6.94 14.11
C TRP A 111 8.27 6.94 14.16
N GLN A 112 8.89 5.86 13.70
CA GLN A 112 10.35 5.73 13.64
C GLN A 112 11.02 6.83 12.80
N GLN A 113 10.40 7.28 11.72
CA GLN A 113 10.92 8.38 10.90
C GLN A 113 10.99 9.70 11.68
N PHE A 114 10.03 9.96 12.58
CA PHE A 114 10.00 11.19 13.38
C PHE A 114 10.86 11.12 14.64
N PHE A 115 10.99 9.96 15.24
CA PHE A 115 11.65 9.81 16.54
C PHE A 115 12.96 9.00 16.50
N GLY A 116 13.33 8.47 15.33
CA GLY A 116 14.52 7.64 15.13
C GLY A 116 14.36 6.20 15.60
N VAL A 117 13.43 5.93 16.51
CA VAL A 117 13.09 4.60 17.02
C VAL A 117 11.57 4.42 16.98
N GLY A 118 11.12 3.23 16.62
CA GLY A 118 9.70 2.88 16.64
C GLY A 118 9.16 2.67 18.05
N LEU A 119 7.84 2.68 18.20
CA LEU A 119 7.16 2.20 19.41
C LEU A 119 7.49 0.73 19.66
N VAL A 120 7.61 -0.06 18.60
CA VAL A 120 8.28 -1.36 18.55
C VAL A 120 9.68 -1.13 18.00
N LYS A 121 10.71 -1.31 18.83
CA LYS A 121 12.11 -1.05 18.46
C LYS A 121 12.60 -1.97 17.35
N THR A 122 12.17 -3.21 17.36
CA THR A 122 12.43 -4.21 16.29
C THR A 122 11.42 -4.04 15.14
N ALA A 123 11.50 -2.93 14.41
CA ALA A 123 10.51 -2.55 13.40
C ALA A 123 10.30 -3.60 12.27
N ASN A 124 11.24 -4.49 12.06
CA ASN A 124 11.16 -5.59 11.09
C ASN A 124 10.69 -6.92 11.70
N ASP A 125 10.49 -6.97 13.01
CA ASP A 125 10.04 -8.15 13.73
C ASP A 125 9.02 -7.76 14.82
N PHE A 126 7.75 -8.00 14.50
CA PHE A 126 6.61 -7.85 15.41
C PHE A 126 6.21 -9.20 16.04
N GLY A 127 7.02 -10.22 15.81
CA GLY A 127 6.78 -11.57 16.30
C GLY A 127 7.34 -11.81 17.71
N THR A 128 7.39 -13.09 18.08
CA THR A 128 7.82 -13.55 19.40
C THR A 128 9.31 -13.32 19.71
N GLN A 129 10.13 -13.08 18.69
CA GLN A 129 11.55 -12.77 18.84
C GLN A 129 11.81 -11.25 18.85
N GLY A 130 10.80 -10.44 18.51
CA GLY A 130 10.86 -9.00 18.57
C GLY A 130 10.67 -8.46 20.00
N GLU A 131 10.96 -7.17 20.16
CA GLU A 131 10.66 -6.46 21.42
C GLU A 131 9.19 -6.07 21.48
N PRO A 132 8.54 -6.14 22.65
CA PRO A 132 7.19 -5.62 22.82
C PRO A 132 7.18 -4.09 22.64
N PRO A 133 6.05 -3.51 22.24
CA PRO A 133 5.92 -2.07 22.09
C PRO A 133 6.15 -1.36 23.42
N SER A 134 6.85 -0.22 23.39
CA SER A 134 7.05 0.61 24.58
C SER A 134 5.74 1.23 25.10
N HIS A 135 4.82 1.52 24.20
CA HIS A 135 3.50 2.12 24.46
C HIS A 135 2.43 1.39 23.62
N PRO A 136 1.95 0.21 24.06
CA PRO A 136 1.04 -0.62 23.29
C PRO A 136 -0.29 0.10 23.00
N GLU A 137 -0.85 0.78 23.96
CA GLU A 137 -2.12 1.51 23.80
C GLU A 137 -2.01 2.66 22.80
N LEU A 138 -0.87 3.37 22.79
CA LEU A 138 -0.62 4.42 21.80
C LEU A 138 -0.48 3.84 20.39
N LEU A 139 0.24 2.72 20.24
CA LEU A 139 0.38 2.05 18.95
C LEU A 139 -0.98 1.60 18.43
N ASP A 140 -1.81 1.01 19.28
CA ASP A 140 -3.14 0.54 18.93
C ASP A 140 -4.07 1.69 18.54
N TRP A 141 -4.06 2.76 19.34
CA TRP A 141 -4.86 3.95 19.04
C TRP A 141 -4.46 4.61 17.71
N LEU A 142 -3.17 4.81 17.49
CA LEU A 142 -2.68 5.38 16.22
C LEU A 142 -3.00 4.48 15.02
N ALA A 143 -2.95 3.16 15.17
CA ALA A 143 -3.31 2.22 14.12
C ALA A 143 -4.80 2.30 13.78
N GLN A 144 -5.67 2.35 14.79
CA GLN A 144 -7.12 2.52 14.61
C GLN A 144 -7.46 3.87 13.96
N GLU A 145 -6.83 4.95 14.43
CA GLU A 145 -7.00 6.30 13.88
C GLU A 145 -6.58 6.37 12.41
N PHE A 146 -5.47 5.72 12.07
CA PHE A 146 -4.99 5.64 10.69
C PHE A 146 -5.96 4.93 9.76
N VAL A 147 -6.54 3.81 10.18
CA VAL A 147 -7.58 3.08 9.43
C VAL A 147 -8.87 3.90 9.35
N ALA A 148 -9.36 4.45 10.46
CA ALA A 148 -10.60 5.23 10.53
C ALA A 148 -10.59 6.46 9.61
N HIS A 149 -9.42 7.05 9.38
CA HIS A 149 -9.23 8.17 8.45
C HIS A 149 -8.78 7.74 7.04
N GLY A 150 -9.15 6.53 6.62
CA GLY A 150 -8.92 6.03 5.25
C GLY A 150 -7.45 5.92 4.88
N TRP A 151 -6.61 5.50 5.81
CA TRP A 151 -5.16 5.32 5.62
C TRP A 151 -4.45 6.62 5.21
N SER A 152 -4.92 7.76 5.73
CA SER A 152 -4.38 9.08 5.43
C SER A 152 -3.05 9.34 6.12
N ILE A 153 -1.95 9.19 5.39
CA ILE A 153 -0.59 9.49 5.87
C ILE A 153 -0.48 10.95 6.35
N LYS A 154 -1.10 11.89 5.63
CA LYS A 154 -1.08 13.31 6.01
C LYS A 154 -1.79 13.57 7.33
N HIS A 155 -2.89 12.87 7.60
CA HIS A 155 -3.59 12.97 8.88
C HIS A 155 -2.70 12.45 10.01
N LEU A 156 -2.13 11.25 9.87
CA LEU A 156 -1.23 10.64 10.83
C LEU A 156 -0.02 11.55 11.13
N HIS A 157 0.62 12.11 10.10
CA HIS A 157 1.76 13.02 10.28
C HIS A 157 1.36 14.29 11.05
N ARG A 158 0.17 14.87 10.78
CA ARG A 158 -0.31 16.03 11.56
C ARG A 158 -0.54 15.68 13.04
N LEU A 159 -1.08 14.50 13.33
CA LEU A 159 -1.26 14.04 14.71
C LEU A 159 0.10 13.94 15.43
N ILE A 160 1.08 13.31 14.81
CA ILE A 160 2.42 13.17 15.39
C ILE A 160 3.09 14.53 15.59
N LEU A 161 3.11 15.39 14.57
CA LEU A 161 3.78 16.69 14.61
C LEU A 161 3.14 17.68 15.60
N ASN A 162 1.82 17.59 15.81
CA ASN A 162 1.10 18.42 16.77
C ASN A 162 1.12 17.85 18.20
N SER A 163 1.69 16.66 18.40
CA SER A 163 1.76 16.04 19.72
C SER A 163 2.77 16.76 20.60
N ALA A 164 2.48 16.80 21.91
CA ALA A 164 3.41 17.32 22.90
C ALA A 164 4.75 16.56 22.92
N VAL A 165 4.71 15.28 22.58
CA VAL A 165 5.91 14.43 22.48
C VAL A 165 6.86 14.92 21.41
N TYR A 166 6.36 15.28 20.22
CA TYR A 166 7.19 15.80 19.13
C TYR A 166 7.74 17.20 19.42
N GLN A 167 6.99 18.01 20.17
CA GLN A 167 7.36 19.39 20.51
C GLN A 167 8.29 19.53 21.71
N GLN A 168 8.73 18.40 22.29
CA GLN A 168 9.65 18.42 23.42
C GLN A 168 11.05 18.92 23.03
N SER A 169 11.75 19.46 24.06
CA SER A 169 13.16 19.85 23.92
C SER A 169 14.05 18.63 23.76
N THR A 170 15.14 18.80 23.00
CA THR A 170 16.24 17.82 22.89
C THR A 170 17.15 17.82 24.12
N ARG A 171 17.03 18.82 25.01
CA ARG A 171 17.87 18.95 26.21
C ARG A 171 17.32 18.05 27.31
N PRO A 172 18.05 16.99 27.71
CA PRO A 172 17.60 16.13 28.79
C PRO A 172 17.77 16.86 30.15
N ASP A 173 16.84 16.64 31.05
CA ASP A 173 17.09 16.92 32.45
C ASP A 173 17.86 15.75 33.13
N LYS A 174 18.54 16.04 34.23
CA LYS A 174 19.38 15.05 34.91
C LYS A 174 18.58 13.85 35.44
N TYR A 175 17.31 14.06 35.76
CA TYR A 175 16.45 13.02 36.35
C TYR A 175 15.98 12.05 35.26
N SER A 176 15.50 12.54 34.11
CA SER A 176 15.11 11.70 33.00
C SER A 176 16.30 10.95 32.43
N MET A 177 17.49 11.56 32.33
CA MET A 177 18.70 10.85 31.90
C MET A 177 19.09 9.69 32.80
N ALA A 178 18.92 9.85 34.13
CA ALA A 178 19.27 8.77 35.05
C ALA A 178 18.27 7.60 35.00
N ARG A 179 17.00 7.87 34.75
CA ARG A 179 15.93 6.85 34.72
C ARG A 179 15.66 6.22 33.38
N ASP A 180 15.80 7.01 32.28
CA ASP A 180 15.53 6.59 30.90
C ASP A 180 16.66 7.09 29.99
N PRO A 181 17.87 6.53 30.12
CA PRO A 181 19.00 6.94 29.31
C PRO A 181 18.78 6.73 27.80
N GLU A 182 18.05 5.67 27.42
CA GLU A 182 17.72 5.33 26.03
C GLU A 182 16.50 6.11 25.49
N ASN A 183 15.88 6.97 26.31
CA ASN A 183 14.66 7.71 25.96
C ASN A 183 13.51 6.81 25.47
N ARG A 184 13.35 5.65 26.08
CA ARG A 184 12.33 4.67 25.75
C ARG A 184 10.90 5.21 25.97
N PHE A 185 10.74 6.11 26.95
CA PHE A 185 9.46 6.74 27.29
C PHE A 185 9.24 8.11 26.64
N PHE A 186 10.06 8.46 25.67
CA PHE A 186 9.95 9.72 24.93
C PHE A 186 9.87 10.95 25.84
N SER A 187 10.70 11.01 26.88
CA SER A 187 10.77 12.13 27.82
C SER A 187 11.45 13.38 27.22
N ARG A 188 12.06 13.25 26.07
CA ARG A 188 12.73 14.29 25.28
C ARG A 188 12.67 13.97 23.80
N GLN A 189 12.92 14.96 22.95
CA GLN A 189 13.11 14.70 21.51
C GLN A 189 14.52 14.12 21.26
N ASN A 190 14.60 13.06 20.49
CA ASN A 190 15.87 12.49 20.07
C ASN A 190 16.57 13.40 19.07
N VAL A 191 17.88 13.59 19.24
CA VAL A 191 18.70 14.30 18.24
C VAL A 191 18.93 13.36 17.07
N GLN A 192 18.50 13.77 15.89
CA GLN A 192 18.69 13.02 14.65
C GLN A 192 19.50 13.88 13.67
N ARG A 193 20.39 13.24 12.92
CA ARG A 193 21.05 13.86 11.79
C ARG A 193 20.06 13.92 10.63
N LEU A 194 19.83 15.11 10.09
CA LEU A 194 19.04 15.27 8.89
C LEU A 194 19.87 14.82 7.66
N GLU A 195 19.21 14.23 6.70
CA GLU A 195 19.81 13.96 5.40
C GLU A 195 20.07 15.29 4.68
N GLY A 196 21.11 15.34 3.86
CA GLY A 196 21.61 16.59 3.28
C GLY A 196 20.93 16.99 1.96
N GLU A 197 19.66 16.55 1.72
CA GLU A 197 18.89 16.93 0.54
C GLU A 197 18.02 18.16 0.77
#